data_8613608d0c593864301e80ea5d66f9c1
#
_entry.id   8613608d0c593864301e80ea5d66f9c1
#
_cell.length_a   1.000
_cell.length_b   1.000
_cell.length_c   1.000
_cell.angle_alpha   90.00
_cell.angle_beta   90.00
_cell.angle_gamma   90.00
#
_symmetry.space_group_name_H-M   'P 1'
#
loop_
_entity.id
_entity.type
_entity.pdbx_description
1 polymer ?
#
loop_
_entity_poly.entity_id
_entity_poly.type
_entity_poly.pdbx_seq_one_letter_code
_entity_poly.pdbx_strand_id
1 'polypeptide(L)'
;MLNQFSRTQLLLGAEAMEKLANAKVAIFGIGGVGGYTAEALARTGIGQLDLIDDDKVCLTNINRQIFATRKTVGKYKEDVAEERLKEINPNIIINKHQKFYTPETSAEFDFTQYDYIVDAIDTVTGKIELVMQAKKANTPIICSMGAGNKLDASAFEVADLYKTSVCPLARVMRNELKKRGIKKLKVVYSKEKPITPIEDMVISCKTNCICPPGTARKCTQRRQVPGSIAFVPSVVGLIIAGEVVKDLIK
;
A
#
# COMPACT_ATOMS: atom_id res chain seq x y z
N MET A 1 15.79 -25.10 -14.51
CA MET A 1 15.27 -24.51 -15.76
C MET A 1 15.13 -23.00 -15.55
N LEU A 2 15.47 -22.15 -16.55
CA LEU A 2 15.33 -20.68 -16.42
C LEU A 2 13.85 -20.30 -16.38
N ASN A 3 13.51 -19.35 -15.50
CA ASN A 3 12.18 -18.79 -15.36
C ASN A 3 12.24 -17.28 -15.03
N GLN A 4 11.10 -16.61 -14.86
CA GLN A 4 11.01 -15.18 -14.58
C GLN A 4 11.72 -14.75 -13.29
N PHE A 5 11.98 -15.66 -12.36
CA PHE A 5 12.63 -15.38 -11.07
C PHE A 5 14.11 -15.76 -11.04
N SER A 6 14.70 -16.27 -12.13
CA SER A 6 16.07 -16.78 -12.15
C SER A 6 17.10 -15.74 -11.66
N ARG A 7 16.93 -14.46 -12.02
CA ARG A 7 17.83 -13.40 -11.53
C ARG A 7 17.64 -13.08 -10.06
N THR A 8 16.42 -13.17 -9.55
CA THR A 8 16.12 -13.04 -8.11
C THR A 8 16.76 -14.18 -7.33
N GLN A 9 16.67 -15.40 -7.85
CA GLN A 9 17.29 -16.58 -7.24
C GLN A 9 18.83 -16.51 -7.21
N LEU A 10 19.47 -15.91 -8.22
CA LEU A 10 20.91 -15.66 -8.18
C LEU A 10 21.33 -14.71 -7.06
N LEU A 11 20.43 -13.82 -6.65
CA LEU A 11 20.67 -12.86 -5.57
C LEU A 11 20.34 -13.42 -4.18
N LEU A 12 19.21 -14.13 -4.06
CA LEU A 12 18.66 -14.56 -2.76
C LEU A 12 18.93 -16.02 -2.43
N GLY A 13 19.21 -16.88 -3.42
CA GLY A 13 19.34 -18.33 -3.26
C GLY A 13 18.01 -19.08 -3.34
N ALA A 14 18.08 -20.40 -3.45
CA ALA A 14 16.90 -21.25 -3.65
C ALA A 14 16.00 -21.31 -2.40
N GLU A 15 16.58 -21.39 -1.20
CA GLU A 15 15.85 -21.43 0.07
C GLU A 15 14.99 -20.18 0.27
N ALA A 16 15.55 -18.98 0.01
CA ALA A 16 14.79 -17.74 0.10
C ALA A 16 13.64 -17.69 -0.93
N MET A 17 13.87 -18.20 -2.14
CA MET A 17 12.81 -18.27 -3.17
C MET A 17 11.68 -19.20 -2.75
N GLU A 18 11.98 -20.32 -2.08
CA GLU A 18 10.96 -21.23 -1.53
C GLU A 18 10.15 -20.56 -0.41
N LYS A 19 10.81 -19.85 0.53
CA LYS A 19 10.12 -19.05 1.56
C LYS A 19 9.16 -18.04 0.92
N LEU A 20 9.60 -17.29 -0.09
CA LEU A 20 8.77 -16.31 -0.78
C LEU A 20 7.60 -16.96 -1.53
N ALA A 21 7.82 -18.09 -2.20
CA ALA A 21 6.79 -18.82 -2.92
C ALA A 21 5.68 -19.39 -2.01
N ASN A 22 5.99 -19.63 -0.74
CA ASN A 22 5.03 -20.09 0.25
C ASN A 22 4.41 -18.96 1.08
N ALA A 23 4.95 -17.73 0.97
CA ALA A 23 4.51 -16.60 1.80
C ALA A 23 3.18 -16.02 1.34
N LYS A 24 2.37 -15.62 2.32
CA LYS A 24 1.08 -14.95 2.16
C LYS A 24 1.14 -13.53 2.72
N VAL A 25 1.00 -12.53 1.84
CA VAL A 25 1.06 -11.11 2.20
C VAL A 25 -0.29 -10.43 1.96
N ALA A 26 -0.82 -9.75 2.98
CA ALA A 26 -2.02 -8.92 2.84
C ALA A 26 -1.62 -7.46 2.58
N ILE A 27 -2.21 -6.84 1.54
CA ILE A 27 -1.99 -5.45 1.16
C ILE A 27 -3.30 -4.68 1.30
N PHE A 28 -3.36 -3.83 2.31
CA PHE A 28 -4.48 -2.94 2.55
C PHE A 28 -4.27 -1.61 1.82
N GLY A 29 -5.11 -1.36 0.81
CA GLY A 29 -5.03 -0.21 -0.09
C GLY A 29 -4.21 -0.47 -1.35
N ILE A 30 -4.89 -0.56 -2.52
CA ILE A 30 -4.28 -0.82 -3.84
C ILE A 30 -4.20 0.48 -4.64
N GLY A 31 -3.68 1.51 -3.99
CA GLY A 31 -3.47 2.82 -4.58
C GLY A 31 -2.07 3.03 -5.18
N GLY A 32 -1.57 4.27 -5.09
CA GLY A 32 -0.25 4.66 -5.61
C GLY A 32 0.93 3.99 -4.91
N VAL A 33 0.78 3.59 -3.63
CA VAL A 33 1.79 2.85 -2.87
C VAL A 33 1.56 1.36 -2.98
N GLY A 34 0.38 0.87 -2.55
CA GLY A 34 0.10 -0.56 -2.49
C GLY A 34 0.12 -1.26 -3.86
N GLY A 35 -0.25 -0.56 -4.94
CA GLY A 35 -0.17 -1.12 -6.28
C GLY A 35 1.27 -1.44 -6.71
N TYR A 36 2.22 -0.54 -6.45
CA TYR A 36 3.64 -0.80 -6.72
C TYR A 36 4.23 -1.84 -5.76
N THR A 37 3.76 -1.89 -4.51
CA THR A 37 4.14 -2.95 -3.58
C THR A 37 3.69 -4.32 -4.10
N ALA A 38 2.44 -4.45 -4.52
CA ALA A 38 1.89 -5.70 -5.06
C ALA A 38 2.64 -6.17 -6.30
N GLU A 39 2.91 -5.26 -7.24
CA GLU A 39 3.67 -5.59 -8.46
C GLU A 39 5.10 -6.04 -8.13
N ALA A 40 5.80 -5.34 -7.25
CA ALA A 40 7.16 -5.70 -6.85
C ALA A 40 7.21 -7.06 -6.15
N LEU A 41 6.27 -7.36 -5.26
CA LEU A 41 6.17 -8.66 -4.58
C LEU A 41 5.89 -9.79 -5.57
N ALA A 42 4.96 -9.62 -6.52
CA ALA A 42 4.69 -10.59 -7.56
C ALA A 42 5.92 -10.86 -8.44
N ARG A 43 6.68 -9.81 -8.82
CA ARG A 43 7.94 -9.93 -9.59
C ARG A 43 9.07 -10.57 -8.79
N THR A 44 8.98 -10.58 -7.46
CA THR A 44 9.99 -11.21 -6.59
C THR A 44 9.65 -12.68 -6.29
N GLY A 45 8.45 -13.15 -6.62
CA GLY A 45 8.06 -14.54 -6.47
C GLY A 45 7.24 -14.85 -5.21
N ILE A 46 6.57 -13.84 -4.61
CA ILE A 46 5.58 -14.10 -3.55
C ILE A 46 4.48 -15.01 -4.08
N GLY A 47 4.12 -16.03 -3.29
CA GLY A 47 3.16 -17.04 -3.69
C GLY A 47 1.71 -16.61 -3.56
N GLN A 48 1.36 -15.79 -2.56
CA GLN A 48 0.00 -15.34 -2.35
C GLN A 48 -0.09 -13.88 -1.92
N LEU A 49 -1.02 -13.15 -2.54
CA LEU A 49 -1.40 -11.80 -2.14
C LEU A 49 -2.90 -11.73 -1.85
N ASP A 50 -3.24 -11.19 -0.69
CA ASP A 50 -4.60 -10.75 -0.40
C ASP A 50 -4.66 -9.24 -0.64
N LEU A 51 -5.51 -8.80 -1.56
CA LEU A 51 -5.65 -7.42 -2.01
C LEU A 51 -6.94 -6.82 -1.47
N ILE A 52 -6.82 -5.78 -0.64
CA ILE A 52 -7.94 -5.16 0.07
C ILE A 52 -8.09 -3.71 -0.37
N ASP A 53 -9.13 -3.40 -1.13
CA ASP A 53 -9.52 -2.04 -1.57
C ASP A 53 -10.99 -2.08 -1.99
N ASP A 54 -11.75 -1.00 -1.87
CA ASP A 54 -13.15 -0.92 -2.28
C ASP A 54 -13.36 0.02 -3.49
N ASP A 55 -12.28 0.65 -3.95
CA ASP A 55 -12.35 1.68 -4.98
C ASP A 55 -12.32 1.10 -6.40
N LYS A 56 -12.95 1.82 -7.30
CA LYS A 56 -12.75 1.67 -8.75
C LYS A 56 -11.61 2.56 -9.22
N VAL A 57 -10.98 2.18 -10.33
CA VAL A 57 -9.99 3.02 -10.99
C VAL A 57 -10.65 4.31 -11.49
N CYS A 58 -10.15 5.46 -11.03
CA CYS A 58 -10.57 6.79 -11.47
C CYS A 58 -9.57 7.37 -12.48
N LEU A 59 -10.02 8.22 -13.38
CA LEU A 59 -9.17 8.89 -14.36
C LEU A 59 -7.98 9.63 -13.70
N THR A 60 -8.21 10.28 -12.55
CA THR A 60 -7.17 10.97 -11.78
C THR A 60 -6.18 10.06 -11.07
N ASN A 61 -6.37 8.74 -11.11
CA ASN A 61 -5.41 7.78 -10.58
C ASN A 61 -4.26 7.48 -11.56
N ILE A 62 -4.48 7.71 -12.86
CA ILE A 62 -3.54 7.36 -13.93
C ILE A 62 -2.16 7.99 -13.70
N ASN A 63 -2.12 9.18 -13.11
CA ASN A 63 -0.85 9.89 -12.88
C ASN A 63 0.10 9.19 -11.90
N ARG A 64 -0.37 8.19 -11.10
CA ARG A 64 0.45 7.61 -10.02
C ARG A 64 0.14 6.16 -9.62
N GLN A 65 -0.95 5.56 -10.10
CA GLN A 65 -1.32 4.18 -9.77
C GLN A 65 -0.98 3.26 -10.94
N ILE A 66 -0.17 2.24 -10.70
CA ILE A 66 0.37 1.37 -11.75
C ILE A 66 -0.72 0.59 -12.51
N PHE A 67 -1.82 0.25 -11.84
CA PHE A 67 -2.95 -0.47 -12.43
C PHE A 67 -3.94 0.46 -13.17
N ALA A 68 -3.76 1.78 -13.01
CA ALA A 68 -4.67 2.76 -13.61
C ALA A 68 -4.20 3.16 -15.01
N THR A 69 -5.01 2.82 -16.00
CA THR A 69 -4.84 3.21 -17.41
C THR A 69 -6.18 3.68 -17.97
N ARG A 70 -6.20 4.30 -19.16
CA ARG A 70 -7.47 4.67 -19.82
C ARG A 70 -8.40 3.47 -20.03
N LYS A 71 -7.83 2.26 -20.25
CA LYS A 71 -8.59 1.01 -20.46
C LYS A 71 -9.19 0.44 -19.17
N THR A 72 -8.64 0.81 -18.00
CA THR A 72 -9.04 0.25 -16.72
C THR A 72 -9.94 1.18 -15.91
N VAL A 73 -10.14 2.43 -16.32
CA VAL A 73 -11.06 3.38 -15.65
C VAL A 73 -12.46 2.77 -15.54
N GLY A 74 -13.01 2.81 -14.32
CA GLY A 74 -14.32 2.25 -13.98
C GLY A 74 -14.33 0.79 -13.52
N LYS A 75 -13.25 0.02 -13.74
CA LYS A 75 -13.08 -1.33 -13.19
C LYS A 75 -12.68 -1.25 -11.71
N TYR A 76 -12.96 -2.29 -10.94
CA TYR A 76 -12.44 -2.42 -9.58
C TYR A 76 -10.91 -2.59 -9.61
N LYS A 77 -10.22 -1.97 -8.63
CA LYS A 77 -8.75 -1.98 -8.59
C LYS A 77 -8.19 -3.39 -8.42
N GLU A 78 -8.84 -4.23 -7.61
CA GLU A 78 -8.39 -5.60 -7.35
C GLU A 78 -8.54 -6.49 -8.58
N ASP A 79 -9.58 -6.27 -9.42
CA ASP A 79 -9.75 -7.03 -10.66
C ASP A 79 -8.62 -6.71 -11.65
N VAL A 80 -8.31 -5.42 -11.79
CA VAL A 80 -7.21 -4.98 -12.65
C VAL A 80 -5.85 -5.42 -12.13
N ALA A 81 -5.68 -5.39 -10.81
CA ALA A 81 -4.46 -5.86 -10.18
C ALA A 81 -4.27 -7.37 -10.39
N GLU A 82 -5.31 -8.19 -10.18
CA GLU A 82 -5.26 -9.63 -10.41
C GLU A 82 -4.85 -9.95 -11.86
N GLU A 83 -5.52 -9.34 -12.86
CA GLU A 83 -5.22 -9.52 -14.27
C GLU A 83 -3.74 -9.27 -14.56
N ARG A 84 -3.22 -8.11 -14.13
CA ARG A 84 -1.83 -7.73 -14.35
C ARG A 84 -0.82 -8.60 -13.58
N LEU A 85 -1.10 -8.93 -12.33
CA LEU A 85 -0.18 -9.72 -11.50
C LEU A 85 -0.06 -11.16 -11.98
N LYS A 86 -1.13 -11.75 -12.52
CA LYS A 86 -1.11 -13.06 -13.15
C LYS A 86 -0.35 -13.08 -14.48
N GLU A 87 -0.31 -11.98 -15.23
CA GLU A 87 0.58 -11.85 -16.40
C GLU A 87 2.06 -11.89 -16.02
N ILE A 88 2.41 -11.39 -14.82
CA ILE A 88 3.78 -11.36 -14.29
C ILE A 88 4.18 -12.71 -13.67
N ASN A 89 3.31 -13.23 -12.83
CA ASN A 89 3.48 -14.50 -12.13
C ASN A 89 2.19 -15.35 -12.27
N PRO A 90 2.11 -16.23 -13.28
CA PRO A 90 0.91 -17.04 -13.54
C PRO A 90 0.49 -17.94 -12.37
N ASN A 91 1.43 -18.27 -11.48
CA ASN A 91 1.17 -19.18 -10.35
C ASN A 91 0.78 -18.43 -9.06
N ILE A 92 0.77 -17.09 -9.06
CA ILE A 92 0.42 -16.33 -7.88
C ILE A 92 -1.05 -16.52 -7.50
N ILE A 93 -1.31 -16.75 -6.23
CA ILE A 93 -2.68 -16.81 -5.70
C ILE A 93 -3.08 -15.38 -5.30
N ILE A 94 -4.18 -14.89 -5.87
CA ILE A 94 -4.72 -13.57 -5.55
C ILE A 94 -6.11 -13.74 -4.93
N ASN A 95 -6.25 -13.31 -3.68
CA ASN A 95 -7.53 -13.19 -3.01
C ASN A 95 -7.96 -11.71 -3.02
N LYS A 96 -9.14 -11.43 -3.54
CA LYS A 96 -9.69 -10.09 -3.67
C LYS A 96 -10.70 -9.81 -2.56
N HIS A 97 -10.56 -8.67 -1.89
CA HIS A 97 -11.49 -8.21 -0.87
C HIS A 97 -11.95 -6.80 -1.22
N GLN A 98 -13.08 -6.70 -1.90
CA GLN A 98 -13.73 -5.42 -2.27
C GLN A 98 -14.36 -4.79 -1.02
N LYS A 99 -13.51 -4.38 -0.08
CA LYS A 99 -13.93 -3.86 1.21
C LYS A 99 -13.13 -2.65 1.63
N PHE A 100 -13.85 -1.70 2.20
CA PHE A 100 -13.23 -0.60 2.91
C PHE A 100 -12.85 -1.04 4.31
N TYR A 101 -11.56 -0.98 4.62
CA TYR A 101 -11.08 -1.38 5.93
C TYR A 101 -11.31 -0.29 6.99
N THR A 102 -12.08 -0.64 8.01
CA THR A 102 -12.40 0.19 9.19
C THR A 102 -12.41 -0.68 10.44
N PRO A 103 -12.51 -0.09 11.66
CA PRO A 103 -12.71 -0.88 12.87
C PRO A 103 -13.92 -1.81 12.81
N GLU A 104 -15.00 -1.39 12.15
CA GLU A 104 -16.23 -2.17 12.03
C GLU A 104 -16.08 -3.40 11.13
N THR A 105 -15.25 -3.30 10.09
CA THR A 105 -14.98 -4.39 9.15
C THR A 105 -13.75 -5.22 9.53
N SER A 106 -13.00 -4.82 10.54
CA SER A 106 -11.75 -5.48 10.94
C SER A 106 -11.93 -6.94 11.36
N ALA A 107 -13.07 -7.27 11.97
CA ALA A 107 -13.42 -8.63 12.41
C ALA A 107 -13.64 -9.62 11.24
N GLU A 108 -13.76 -9.14 10.01
CA GLU A 108 -13.91 -9.98 8.82
C GLU A 108 -12.57 -10.55 8.32
N PHE A 109 -11.45 -10.13 8.90
CA PHE A 109 -10.10 -10.53 8.53
C PHE A 109 -9.43 -11.30 9.67
N ASP A 110 -8.99 -12.51 9.38
CA ASP A 110 -8.12 -13.27 10.28
C ASP A 110 -6.66 -12.93 10.00
N PHE A 111 -6.10 -12.08 10.84
CA PHE A 111 -4.72 -11.59 10.70
C PHE A 111 -3.67 -12.67 10.96
N THR A 112 -4.04 -13.78 11.63
CA THR A 112 -3.10 -14.87 11.94
C THR A 112 -2.71 -15.71 10.73
N GLN A 113 -3.50 -15.63 9.65
CA GLN A 113 -3.24 -16.37 8.41
C GLN A 113 -2.21 -15.70 7.48
N TYR A 114 -1.73 -14.49 7.80
CA TYR A 114 -0.78 -13.75 6.99
C TYR A 114 0.63 -13.83 7.58
N ASP A 115 1.62 -14.02 6.71
CA ASP A 115 3.03 -13.93 7.09
C ASP A 115 3.50 -12.48 7.20
N TYR A 116 2.83 -11.56 6.47
CA TYR A 116 3.13 -10.15 6.51
C TYR A 116 1.94 -9.28 6.12
N ILE A 117 1.85 -8.08 6.72
CA ILE A 117 0.81 -7.10 6.43
C ILE A 117 1.46 -5.81 5.92
N VAL A 118 0.92 -5.27 4.83
CA VAL A 118 1.27 -3.96 4.28
C VAL A 118 0.09 -3.01 4.47
N ASP A 119 0.33 -1.94 5.21
CA ASP A 119 -0.61 -0.83 5.36
C ASP A 119 -0.29 0.29 4.37
N ALA A 120 -1.07 0.37 3.30
CA ALA A 120 -1.01 1.42 2.28
C ALA A 120 -2.33 2.22 2.15
N ILE A 121 -3.22 2.14 3.15
CA ILE A 121 -4.47 2.93 3.18
C ILE A 121 -4.19 4.38 3.59
N ASP A 122 -5.15 5.27 3.35
CA ASP A 122 -5.00 6.72 3.59
C ASP A 122 -5.80 7.23 4.82
N THR A 123 -6.57 6.36 5.48
CA THR A 123 -7.38 6.74 6.64
C THR A 123 -6.65 6.47 7.96
N VAL A 124 -6.57 7.46 8.83
CA VAL A 124 -5.89 7.33 10.13
C VAL A 124 -6.54 6.27 11.01
N THR A 125 -7.87 6.24 11.06
CA THR A 125 -8.62 5.28 11.88
C THR A 125 -8.34 3.85 11.43
N GLY A 126 -8.40 3.58 10.12
CA GLY A 126 -8.09 2.26 9.58
C GLY A 126 -6.63 1.85 9.82
N LYS A 127 -5.67 2.78 9.66
CA LYS A 127 -4.25 2.51 9.96
C LYS A 127 -4.02 2.11 11.41
N ILE A 128 -4.66 2.81 12.35
CA ILE A 128 -4.57 2.49 13.78
C ILE A 128 -5.11 1.08 14.02
N GLU A 129 -6.28 0.78 13.48
CA GLU A 129 -6.91 -0.53 13.63
C GLU A 129 -6.06 -1.65 13.02
N LEU A 130 -5.51 -1.47 11.81
CA LEU A 130 -4.59 -2.43 11.20
C LEU A 130 -3.40 -2.75 12.10
N VAL A 131 -2.77 -1.73 12.68
CA VAL A 131 -1.65 -1.93 13.60
C VAL A 131 -2.08 -2.68 14.86
N MET A 132 -3.25 -2.35 15.42
CA MET A 132 -3.76 -3.02 16.61
C MET A 132 -4.05 -4.50 16.35
N GLN A 133 -4.73 -4.82 15.24
CA GLN A 133 -5.05 -6.21 14.88
C GLN A 133 -3.79 -7.01 14.51
N ALA A 134 -2.86 -6.45 13.73
CA ALA A 134 -1.59 -7.08 13.42
C ALA A 134 -0.78 -7.40 14.70
N LYS A 135 -0.75 -6.48 15.68
CA LYS A 135 -0.07 -6.70 16.96
C LYS A 135 -0.76 -7.77 17.81
N LYS A 136 -2.09 -7.79 17.82
CA LYS A 136 -2.87 -8.83 18.51
C LYS A 136 -2.60 -10.22 17.93
N ALA A 137 -2.47 -10.32 16.61
CA ALA A 137 -2.18 -11.55 15.88
C ALA A 137 -0.69 -11.94 15.89
N ASN A 138 0.21 -11.09 16.39
CA ASN A 138 1.67 -11.21 16.25
C ASN A 138 2.16 -11.26 14.79
N THR A 139 1.39 -10.75 13.86
CA THR A 139 1.76 -10.70 12.45
C THR A 139 2.61 -9.46 12.17
N PRO A 140 3.76 -9.60 11.48
CA PRO A 140 4.59 -8.47 11.07
C PRO A 140 3.80 -7.48 10.20
N ILE A 141 4.02 -6.18 10.44
CA ILE A 141 3.37 -5.12 9.67
C ILE A 141 4.35 -4.00 9.35
N ILE A 142 4.25 -3.46 8.13
CA ILE A 142 4.90 -2.22 7.69
C ILE A 142 3.86 -1.21 7.21
N CYS A 143 4.00 0.04 7.64
CA CYS A 143 3.03 1.08 7.29
C CYS A 143 3.67 2.16 6.41
N SER A 144 2.98 2.50 5.32
CA SER A 144 3.27 3.73 4.56
C SER A 144 2.79 4.95 5.32
N MET A 145 3.66 5.94 5.51
CA MET A 145 3.25 7.26 5.96
C MET A 145 2.84 8.14 4.76
N GLY A 146 2.68 9.43 4.96
CA GLY A 146 2.18 10.33 3.91
C GLY A 146 3.11 10.42 2.70
N ALA A 147 2.63 9.98 1.53
CA ALA A 147 3.31 10.06 0.24
C ALA A 147 2.76 11.18 -0.67
N GLY A 148 1.71 11.87 -0.28
CA GLY A 148 1.18 13.03 -1.01
C GLY A 148 1.90 14.33 -0.70
N ASN A 149 1.75 15.33 -1.61
CA ASN A 149 2.32 16.67 -1.47
C ASN A 149 3.85 16.68 -1.34
N LYS A 150 4.53 15.86 -2.14
CA LYS A 150 5.98 15.66 -2.14
C LYS A 150 6.53 15.53 -3.56
N LEU A 151 7.79 15.91 -3.72
CA LEU A 151 8.54 15.81 -4.98
C LEU A 151 9.85 15.05 -4.84
N ASP A 152 10.39 14.94 -3.62
CA ASP A 152 11.65 14.24 -3.39
C ASP A 152 11.39 12.79 -2.98
N ALA A 153 11.48 11.89 -3.97
CA ALA A 153 11.38 10.46 -3.74
C ALA A 153 12.58 9.88 -2.96
N SER A 154 13.74 10.55 -3.01
CA SER A 154 14.96 10.11 -2.32
C SER A 154 14.93 10.41 -0.82
N ALA A 155 14.04 11.29 -0.36
CA ALA A 155 13.88 11.64 1.06
C ALA A 155 13.08 10.60 1.86
N PHE A 156 12.64 9.50 1.23
CA PHE A 156 11.96 8.42 1.94
C PHE A 156 12.96 7.45 2.57
N GLU A 157 12.65 7.07 3.81
CA GLU A 157 13.45 6.09 4.55
C GLU A 157 12.57 5.14 5.37
N VAL A 158 13.14 4.00 5.72
CA VAL A 158 12.56 3.02 6.65
C VAL A 158 12.99 3.36 8.07
N ALA A 159 12.04 3.47 8.98
CA ALA A 159 12.33 3.77 10.39
C ALA A 159 11.33 3.10 11.34
N ASP A 160 11.66 3.11 12.63
CA ASP A 160 10.64 2.98 13.66
C ASP A 160 9.79 4.25 13.73
N LEU A 161 8.48 4.10 13.87
CA LEU A 161 7.53 5.23 13.94
C LEU A 161 7.97 6.28 14.97
N TYR A 162 8.52 5.85 16.11
CA TYR A 162 8.93 6.74 17.20
C TYR A 162 10.24 7.49 16.93
N LYS A 163 10.96 7.11 15.86
CA LYS A 163 12.17 7.81 15.38
C LYS A 163 11.90 8.73 14.18
N THR A 164 10.63 8.79 13.72
CA THR A 164 10.26 9.64 12.58
C THR A 164 10.23 11.13 12.93
N SER A 165 10.45 11.99 11.95
CA SER A 165 10.39 13.46 12.08
C SER A 165 9.56 14.05 10.93
N VAL A 166 9.28 15.36 10.97
CA VAL A 166 8.67 16.15 9.89
C VAL A 166 7.27 15.69 9.45
N CYS A 167 7.06 14.42 9.17
CA CYS A 167 5.81 13.90 8.59
C CYS A 167 4.58 14.09 9.51
N PRO A 168 3.54 14.85 9.08
CA PRO A 168 2.35 15.10 9.91
C PRO A 168 1.58 13.83 10.24
N LEU A 169 1.43 12.90 9.28
CA LEU A 169 0.74 11.63 9.50
C LEU A 169 1.48 10.76 10.53
N ALA A 170 2.80 10.67 10.43
CA ALA A 170 3.60 9.93 11.41
C ALA A 170 3.45 10.51 12.83
N ARG A 171 3.35 11.84 12.96
CA ARG A 171 3.09 12.50 14.26
C ARG A 171 1.75 12.10 14.85
N VAL A 172 0.69 12.06 14.05
CA VAL A 172 -0.64 11.62 14.49
C VAL A 172 -0.59 10.16 14.91
N MET A 173 -0.01 9.28 14.06
CA MET A 173 0.11 7.85 14.37
C MET A 173 0.91 7.58 15.65
N ARG A 174 2.04 8.30 15.89
CA ARG A 174 2.81 8.20 17.14
C ARG A 174 1.94 8.49 18.38
N ASN A 175 1.20 9.60 18.32
CA ASN A 175 0.37 10.02 19.45
C ASN A 175 -0.73 9.00 19.75
N GLU A 176 -1.41 8.53 18.73
CA GLU A 176 -2.54 7.61 18.89
C GLU A 176 -2.09 6.19 19.28
N LEU A 177 -1.02 5.68 18.68
CA LEU A 177 -0.51 4.35 18.99
C LEU A 177 0.22 4.29 20.33
N LYS A 178 0.84 5.39 20.77
CA LYS A 178 1.43 5.48 22.12
C LYS A 178 0.36 5.30 23.21
N LYS A 179 -0.81 5.95 23.05
CA LYS A 179 -1.96 5.80 23.98
C LYS A 179 -2.45 4.35 24.06
N ARG A 180 -2.25 3.56 22.98
CA ARG A 180 -2.67 2.15 22.86
C ARG A 180 -1.55 1.15 23.20
N GLY A 181 -0.45 1.62 23.76
CA GLY A 181 0.65 0.77 24.23
C GLY A 181 1.55 0.18 23.14
N ILE A 182 1.43 0.65 21.88
CA ILE A 182 2.32 0.22 20.80
C ILE A 182 3.69 0.90 20.99
N LYS A 183 4.73 0.10 21.17
CA LYS A 183 6.10 0.59 21.47
C LYS A 183 7.00 0.64 20.22
N LYS A 184 6.67 -0.07 19.16
CA LYS A 184 7.49 -0.19 17.94
C LYS A 184 6.60 -0.45 16.73
N LEU A 185 6.86 0.24 15.62
CA LEU A 185 6.20 0.01 14.35
C LEU A 185 7.15 0.39 13.20
N LYS A 186 7.38 -0.54 12.28
CA LYS A 186 8.14 -0.27 11.05
C LYS A 186 7.31 0.58 10.10
N VAL A 187 7.88 1.68 9.64
CA VAL A 187 7.21 2.60 8.71
C VAL A 187 8.15 3.05 7.60
N VAL A 188 7.56 3.41 6.46
CA VAL A 188 8.23 4.19 5.41
C VAL A 188 7.68 5.60 5.46
N TYR A 189 8.55 6.59 5.64
CA TYR A 189 8.17 7.99 5.75
C TYR A 189 9.18 8.90 5.05
N SER A 190 8.82 10.14 4.79
CA SER A 190 9.70 11.12 4.17
C SER A 190 10.11 12.22 5.15
N LYS A 191 11.36 12.66 5.05
CA LYS A 191 11.91 13.86 5.72
C LYS A 191 11.59 15.16 4.99
N GLU A 192 11.01 15.08 3.79
CA GLU A 192 10.56 16.25 3.05
C GLU A 192 9.35 16.88 3.73
N LYS A 193 9.36 18.19 3.89
CA LYS A 193 8.18 18.96 4.30
C LYS A 193 7.10 18.83 3.22
N PRO A 194 5.84 18.51 3.57
CA PRO A 194 4.77 18.54 2.58
C PRO A 194 4.64 19.91 1.93
N ILE A 195 4.56 19.91 0.60
CA ILE A 195 4.30 21.10 -0.20
C ILE A 195 2.83 21.49 -0.01
N THR A 196 2.54 22.78 0.11
CA THR A 196 1.15 23.26 0.09
C THR A 196 0.59 23.11 -1.33
N PRO A 197 -0.46 22.32 -1.54
CA PRO A 197 -1.06 22.20 -2.86
C PRO A 197 -1.56 23.55 -3.37
N ILE A 198 -1.48 23.75 -4.68
CA ILE A 198 -2.09 24.91 -5.35
C ILE A 198 -3.60 24.70 -5.27
N GLU A 199 -4.33 25.69 -4.76
CA GLU A 199 -5.78 25.70 -4.73
C GLU A 199 -6.32 26.10 -6.11
N ASP A 200 -6.76 25.15 -6.89
CA ASP A 200 -7.42 25.35 -8.17
C ASP A 200 -8.76 24.60 -8.17
N MET A 201 -9.83 25.39 -8.10
CA MET A 201 -11.21 24.86 -8.05
C MET A 201 -11.63 24.18 -9.36
N VAL A 202 -10.99 24.51 -10.49
CA VAL A 202 -11.35 23.96 -11.80
C VAL A 202 -10.84 22.53 -11.96
N ILE A 203 -9.61 22.25 -11.50
CA ILE A 203 -8.97 20.93 -11.63
C ILE A 203 -9.07 20.07 -10.37
N SER A 204 -9.67 20.59 -9.29
CA SER A 204 -9.79 19.85 -8.04
C SER A 204 -10.90 18.80 -8.11
N CYS A 205 -10.56 17.54 -7.82
CA CYS A 205 -11.57 16.49 -7.62
C CYS A 205 -12.54 16.76 -6.46
N LYS A 206 -12.23 17.74 -5.60
CA LYS A 206 -13.14 18.14 -4.52
C LYS A 206 -14.37 18.87 -5.04
N THR A 207 -14.20 19.66 -6.08
CA THR A 207 -15.26 20.46 -6.73
C THR A 207 -15.82 19.80 -7.98
N ASN A 208 -14.95 19.21 -8.79
CA ASN A 208 -15.28 18.58 -10.07
C ASN A 208 -14.96 17.07 -10.01
N CYS A 209 -15.77 16.32 -9.26
CA CYS A 209 -15.58 14.88 -9.10
C CYS A 209 -15.97 14.12 -10.38
N ILE A 210 -15.00 13.40 -10.94
CA ILE A 210 -15.15 12.51 -12.11
C ILE A 210 -15.01 11.04 -11.73
N CYS A 211 -15.32 10.69 -10.48
CA CYS A 211 -15.30 9.30 -10.03
C CYS A 211 -16.30 8.46 -10.83
N PRO A 212 -15.96 7.19 -11.14
CA PRO A 212 -16.87 6.29 -11.84
C PRO A 212 -18.20 6.10 -11.08
N PRO A 213 -19.30 5.81 -11.80
CA PRO A 213 -20.57 5.48 -11.17
C PRO A 213 -20.45 4.32 -10.19
N GLY A 214 -21.15 4.40 -9.06
CA GLY A 214 -21.12 3.38 -8.00
C GLY A 214 -19.87 3.43 -7.11
N THR A 215 -19.07 4.48 -7.18
CA THR A 215 -17.98 4.72 -6.19
C THR A 215 -18.61 5.11 -4.86
N ALA A 216 -18.36 4.28 -3.82
CA ALA A 216 -18.97 4.46 -2.49
C ALA A 216 -18.49 5.75 -1.81
N ARG A 217 -17.22 6.12 -1.99
CA ARG A 217 -16.60 7.29 -1.36
C ARG A 217 -16.10 8.27 -2.41
N LYS A 218 -16.71 9.46 -2.44
CA LYS A 218 -16.35 10.51 -3.40
C LYS A 218 -15.23 11.41 -2.87
N CYS A 219 -14.39 11.91 -3.75
CA CYS A 219 -13.33 12.88 -3.42
C CYS A 219 -13.88 14.17 -2.78
N THR A 220 -15.14 14.53 -3.09
CA THR A 220 -15.85 15.68 -2.52
C THR A 220 -16.03 15.61 -0.99
N GLN A 221 -16.02 14.41 -0.41
CA GLN A 221 -16.17 14.18 1.04
C GLN A 221 -14.83 14.33 1.78
N ARG A 222 -13.71 14.42 1.09
CA ARG A 222 -12.39 14.56 1.70
C ARG A 222 -12.15 16.00 2.14
N ARG A 223 -11.54 16.18 3.32
CA ARG A 223 -11.14 17.50 3.82
C ARG A 223 -10.20 18.19 2.84
N GLN A 224 -9.25 17.45 2.26
CA GLN A 224 -8.29 17.93 1.27
C GLN A 224 -7.94 16.78 0.33
N VAL A 225 -7.80 17.08 -0.97
CA VAL A 225 -7.25 16.15 -1.96
C VAL A 225 -5.76 16.47 -2.11
N PRO A 226 -4.85 15.60 -1.68
CA PRO A 226 -3.41 15.87 -1.78
C PRO A 226 -2.95 15.85 -3.23
N GLY A 227 -2.00 16.73 -3.58
CA GLY A 227 -1.24 16.63 -4.81
C GLY A 227 -0.39 15.35 -4.81
N SER A 228 -0.13 14.79 -5.98
CA SER A 228 0.70 13.60 -6.12
C SER A 228 1.32 13.51 -7.51
N ILE A 229 2.44 12.82 -7.61
CA ILE A 229 3.19 12.60 -8.85
C ILE A 229 3.66 11.14 -8.92
N ALA A 230 3.90 10.63 -10.13
CA ALA A 230 4.13 9.20 -10.37
C ALA A 230 5.26 8.58 -9.54
N PHE A 231 6.41 9.25 -9.48
CA PHE A 231 7.65 8.69 -8.93
C PHE A 231 7.74 8.73 -7.39
N VAL A 232 6.83 9.40 -6.69
CA VAL A 232 6.87 9.50 -5.22
C VAL A 232 6.19 8.30 -4.57
N PRO A 233 4.89 8.04 -4.74
CA PRO A 233 4.25 6.88 -4.13
C PRO A 233 4.77 5.54 -4.68
N SER A 234 5.26 5.51 -5.93
CA SER A 234 5.87 4.30 -6.51
C SER A 234 7.13 3.89 -5.78
N VAL A 235 8.03 4.83 -5.50
CA VAL A 235 9.27 4.56 -4.74
C VAL A 235 8.94 4.08 -3.33
N VAL A 236 7.94 4.66 -2.67
CA VAL A 236 7.47 4.17 -1.36
C VAL A 236 7.02 2.72 -1.44
N GLY A 237 6.23 2.37 -2.46
CA GLY A 237 5.77 0.99 -2.68
C GLY A 237 6.91 0.01 -2.90
N LEU A 238 7.92 0.40 -3.68
CA LEU A 238 9.11 -0.42 -3.94
C LEU A 238 9.98 -0.60 -2.68
N ILE A 239 10.14 0.44 -1.85
CA ILE A 239 10.84 0.35 -0.57
C ILE A 239 10.11 -0.62 0.36
N ILE A 240 8.77 -0.52 0.47
CA ILE A 240 7.96 -1.42 1.29
C ILE A 240 8.13 -2.86 0.83
N ALA A 241 8.01 -3.14 -0.47
CA ALA A 241 8.19 -4.48 -1.02
C ALA A 241 9.59 -5.06 -0.67
N GLY A 242 10.64 -4.26 -0.80
CA GLY A 242 12.00 -4.66 -0.43
C GLY A 242 12.13 -4.99 1.06
N GLU A 243 11.47 -4.25 1.96
CA GLU A 243 11.46 -4.53 3.39
C GLU A 243 10.67 -5.81 3.72
N VAL A 244 9.51 -6.02 3.07
CA VAL A 244 8.73 -7.26 3.23
C VAL A 244 9.56 -8.47 2.83
N VAL A 245 10.19 -8.44 1.65
CA VAL A 245 11.05 -9.53 1.16
C VAL A 245 12.20 -9.80 2.13
N LYS A 246 12.93 -8.76 2.58
CA LYS A 246 14.04 -8.90 3.53
C LYS A 246 13.60 -9.48 4.88
N ASP A 247 12.40 -9.20 5.34
CA ASP A 247 11.90 -9.77 6.59
C ASP A 247 11.42 -11.22 6.43
N LEU A 248 10.80 -11.58 5.31
CA LEU A 248 10.30 -12.93 5.04
C LEU A 248 11.40 -13.97 4.82
N ILE A 249 12.56 -13.55 4.31
CA ILE A 249 13.67 -14.47 4.00
C ILE A 249 14.66 -14.68 5.17
N LYS A 250 14.52 -13.94 6.28
CA LYS A 250 15.27 -14.17 7.51
C LYS A 250 14.88 -15.50 8.13
#